data_921330a4017bb358251fe87214249404
#
_entry.id   921330a4017bb358251fe87214249404
#
_cell.length_a   1.000
_cell.length_b   1.000
_cell.length_c   1.000
_cell.angle_alpha   90.00
_cell.angle_beta   90.00
_cell.angle_gamma   90.00
#
_symmetry.space_group_name_H-M   'P 1'
#
loop_
_entity.id
_entity.type
_entity.pdbx_description
1 polymer ?
#
loop_
_entity_poly.entity_id
_entity_poly.type
_entity_poly.pdbx_seq_one_letter_code
_entity_poly.pdbx_strand_id
1 'polypeptide(L)'
;LYTPISEQLFQSHIFFMIYINKLLFMIINELITIVKNKLQKEIVIEYLKIEDKSFLHKTHKQNQEGRFHLKLTIKSNELAKLNKIESTKKIYTILDSELKDYIHSIQILLN
;
A
#
# COMPACT_ATOMS: atom_id res chain seq x y z
N LEU A 1 43.42 3.65 14.20
CA LEU A 1 41.98 3.65 14.01
C LEU A 1 41.58 4.31 12.70
N TYR A 2 42.40 4.04 11.68
CA TYR A 2 42.14 4.55 10.35
C TYR A 2 41.23 3.56 9.59
N THR A 3 40.07 4.03 9.13
CA THR A 3 39.16 3.24 8.29
C THR A 3 39.35 3.67 6.83
N PRO A 4 39.61 2.75 5.90
CA PRO A 4 39.72 3.13 4.49
C PRO A 4 38.43 3.79 3.97
N ILE A 5 38.58 4.73 3.04
CA ILE A 5 37.46 5.46 2.44
C ILE A 5 36.44 4.48 1.82
N SER A 6 36.91 3.40 1.18
CA SER A 6 36.03 2.38 0.60
C SER A 6 35.13 1.71 1.63
N GLU A 7 35.65 1.41 2.83
CA GLU A 7 34.84 0.85 3.92
C GLU A 7 33.87 1.87 4.48
N GLN A 8 34.27 3.14 4.61
CA GLN A 8 33.41 4.20 5.07
C GLN A 8 32.23 4.41 4.12
N LEU A 9 32.47 4.39 2.81
CA LEU A 9 31.42 4.50 1.80
C LEU A 9 30.48 3.31 1.83
N PHE A 10 31.03 2.10 2.01
CA PHE A 10 30.22 0.87 2.10
C PHE A 10 29.32 0.91 3.33
N GLN A 11 29.84 1.31 4.49
CA GLN A 11 29.05 1.44 5.72
C GLN A 11 27.98 2.50 5.59
N SER A 12 28.28 3.63 4.98
CA SER A 12 27.30 4.71 4.73
C SER A 12 26.17 4.22 3.82
N HIS A 13 26.50 3.42 2.80
CA HIS A 13 25.49 2.84 1.91
C HIS A 13 24.59 1.88 2.66
N ILE A 14 25.13 1.01 3.53
CA ILE A 14 24.34 0.08 4.34
C ILE A 14 23.40 0.84 5.28
N PHE A 15 23.88 1.87 5.98
CA PHE A 15 23.05 2.69 6.85
C PHE A 15 21.95 3.39 6.08
N PHE A 16 22.27 3.93 4.90
CA PHE A 16 21.29 4.56 4.02
C PHE A 16 20.20 3.56 3.60
N MET A 17 20.58 2.35 3.21
CA MET A 17 19.62 1.31 2.82
C MET A 17 18.72 0.89 3.98
N ILE A 18 19.26 0.76 5.19
CA ILE A 18 18.47 0.46 6.39
C ILE A 18 17.48 1.58 6.67
N TYR A 19 17.93 2.83 6.58
CA TYR A 19 17.08 4.00 6.80
C TYR A 19 15.93 4.05 5.78
N ILE A 20 16.23 3.86 4.49
CA ILE A 20 15.22 3.86 3.43
C ILE A 20 14.22 2.74 3.64
N ASN A 21 14.64 1.53 4.02
CA ASN A 21 13.74 0.41 4.28
C ASN A 21 12.80 0.70 5.45
N LYS A 22 13.30 1.33 6.52
CA LYS A 22 12.46 1.75 7.64
C LYS A 22 11.45 2.81 7.23
N LEU A 23 11.90 3.78 6.42
CA LEU A 23 11.02 4.84 5.92
C LEU A 23 9.90 4.27 5.06
N LEU A 24 10.21 3.36 4.15
CA LEU A 24 9.21 2.69 3.31
C LEU A 24 8.21 1.90 4.14
N PHE A 25 8.68 1.20 5.18
CA PHE A 25 7.80 0.47 6.10
C PHE A 25 6.84 1.42 6.81
N MET A 26 7.32 2.57 7.27
CA MET A 26 6.48 3.59 7.91
C MET A 26 5.45 4.16 6.94
N ILE A 27 5.86 4.42 5.69
CA ILE A 27 4.96 4.95 4.66
C ILE A 27 3.83 3.96 4.35
N ILE A 28 4.13 2.66 4.21
CA ILE A 28 3.10 1.67 3.91
C ILE A 28 2.12 1.50 5.08
N ASN A 29 2.59 1.52 6.31
CA ASN A 29 1.73 1.44 7.48
C ASN A 29 0.79 2.66 7.58
N GLU A 30 1.32 3.83 7.30
CA GLU A 30 0.54 5.07 7.26
C GLU A 30 -0.51 5.03 6.15
N LEU A 31 -0.13 4.57 4.97
CA LEU A 31 -1.05 4.41 3.85
C LEU A 31 -2.19 3.45 4.18
N ILE A 32 -1.88 2.30 4.79
CA ILE A 32 -2.89 1.33 5.20
C ILE A 32 -3.86 1.96 6.20
N THR A 33 -3.37 2.75 7.14
CA THR A 33 -4.20 3.45 8.11
C THR A 33 -5.13 4.45 7.43
N ILE A 34 -4.63 5.22 6.48
CA ILE A 34 -5.42 6.18 5.72
C ILE A 34 -6.53 5.47 4.92
N VAL A 35 -6.17 4.41 4.21
CA VAL A 35 -7.13 3.62 3.42
C VAL A 35 -8.22 3.05 4.32
N LYS A 36 -7.83 2.45 5.43
CA LYS A 36 -8.76 1.89 6.42
C LYS A 36 -9.74 2.95 6.92
N ASN A 37 -9.21 4.09 7.34
CA ASN A 37 -10.02 5.16 7.92
C ASN A 37 -11.01 5.73 6.89
N LYS A 38 -10.55 5.95 5.66
CA LYS A 38 -11.43 6.46 4.59
C LYS A 38 -12.55 5.49 4.26
N LEU A 39 -12.24 4.22 4.12
CA LEU A 39 -13.24 3.20 3.82
C LEU A 39 -14.25 3.05 4.94
N GLN A 40 -13.79 3.01 6.18
CA GLN A 40 -14.67 2.86 7.35
C GLN A 40 -15.54 4.09 7.59
N LYS A 41 -15.09 5.28 7.18
CA LYS A 41 -15.88 6.50 7.28
C LYS A 41 -17.04 6.52 6.29
N GLU A 42 -16.84 6.00 5.08
CA GLU A 42 -17.79 6.12 3.98
C GLU A 42 -18.66 4.87 3.78
N ILE A 43 -18.25 3.72 4.29
CA ILE A 43 -18.92 2.45 4.10
C ILE A 43 -19.06 1.75 5.45
N VAL A 44 -20.24 1.18 5.71
CA VAL A 44 -20.43 0.30 6.86
C VAL A 44 -19.79 -1.05 6.54
N ILE A 45 -18.67 -1.33 7.19
CA ILE A 45 -17.86 -2.53 6.93
C ILE A 45 -17.85 -3.43 8.16
N GLU A 46 -18.22 -4.68 7.99
CA GLU A 46 -18.18 -5.68 9.06
C GLU A 46 -16.80 -6.31 9.21
N TYR A 47 -16.06 -6.46 8.09
CA TYR A 47 -14.69 -6.98 8.12
C TYR A 47 -13.86 -6.32 7.04
N LEU A 48 -12.67 -5.87 7.41
CA LEU A 48 -11.72 -5.25 6.48
C LEU A 48 -10.30 -5.75 6.76
N LYS A 49 -9.67 -6.31 5.74
CA LYS A 49 -8.26 -6.67 5.78
C LYS A 49 -7.55 -5.99 4.63
N ILE A 50 -6.44 -5.31 4.93
CA ILE A 50 -5.61 -4.61 3.95
C ILE A 50 -4.23 -5.24 3.98
N GLU A 51 -3.78 -5.76 2.84
CA GLU A 51 -2.49 -6.41 2.73
C GLU A 51 -1.62 -5.69 1.71
N ASP A 52 -0.34 -5.51 2.07
CA ASP A 52 0.68 -5.03 1.14
C ASP A 52 1.20 -6.23 0.33
N LYS A 53 0.99 -6.20 -0.98
CA LYS A 53 1.44 -7.22 -1.92
C LYS A 53 2.56 -6.72 -2.83
N SER A 54 3.21 -5.63 -2.47
CA SER A 54 4.23 -5.00 -3.30
C SER A 54 5.40 -5.94 -3.59
N PHE A 55 5.73 -6.83 -2.67
CA PHE A 55 6.84 -7.78 -2.84
C PHE A 55 6.62 -8.76 -4.00
N LEU A 56 5.37 -9.02 -4.39
CA LEU A 56 5.05 -9.91 -5.52
C LEU A 56 5.44 -9.29 -6.87
N HIS A 57 5.66 -7.99 -6.91
CA HIS A 57 5.93 -7.24 -8.13
C HIS A 57 7.36 -6.72 -8.23
N LYS A 58 8.24 -7.10 -7.32
CA LYS A 58 9.62 -6.58 -7.26
C LYS A 58 10.42 -6.84 -8.53
N THR A 59 10.13 -7.92 -9.24
CA THR A 59 10.85 -8.31 -10.46
C THR A 59 10.18 -7.83 -11.73
N HIS A 60 9.01 -7.23 -11.65
CA HIS A 60 8.30 -6.72 -12.81
C HIS A 60 8.90 -5.41 -13.28
N LYS A 61 9.21 -5.33 -14.59
CA LYS A 61 9.74 -4.11 -15.22
C LYS A 61 8.78 -2.93 -15.14
N GLN A 62 7.48 -3.21 -14.95
CA GLN A 62 6.43 -2.19 -14.86
C GLN A 62 6.19 -1.71 -13.44
N ASN A 63 6.89 -2.28 -12.46
CA ASN A 63 6.76 -1.85 -11.08
C ASN A 63 7.38 -0.47 -10.92
N GLN A 64 6.56 0.52 -10.57
CA GLN A 64 7.01 1.89 -10.36
C GLN A 64 7.52 2.04 -8.94
N GLU A 65 8.71 2.63 -8.79
CA GLU A 65 9.28 2.91 -7.48
C GLU A 65 8.36 3.85 -6.68
N GLY A 66 8.23 3.57 -5.39
CA GLY A 66 7.47 4.38 -4.46
C GLY A 66 5.96 4.19 -4.52
N ARG A 67 5.46 3.26 -5.32
CA ARG A 67 4.04 2.91 -5.36
C ARG A 67 3.80 1.49 -4.89
N PHE A 68 2.65 1.29 -4.26
CA PHE A 68 2.31 0.05 -3.58
C PHE A 68 1.22 -0.73 -4.30
N HIS A 69 1.23 -2.03 -4.08
CA HIS A 69 0.20 -2.96 -4.55
C HIS A 69 -0.54 -3.47 -3.32
N LEU A 70 -1.82 -3.14 -3.21
CA LEU A 70 -2.63 -3.50 -2.06
C LEU A 70 -3.68 -4.54 -2.43
N LYS A 71 -4.02 -5.38 -1.44
CA LYS A 71 -5.16 -6.28 -1.52
C LYS A 71 -6.12 -5.93 -0.40
N LEU A 72 -7.37 -5.64 -0.77
CA LEU A 72 -8.45 -5.39 0.17
C LEU A 72 -9.37 -6.59 0.21
N THR A 73 -9.62 -7.12 1.40
CA THR A 73 -10.65 -8.11 1.64
C THR A 73 -11.74 -7.43 2.47
N ILE A 74 -12.93 -7.31 1.90
CA ILE A 74 -14.00 -6.52 2.51
C ILE A 74 -15.26 -7.38 2.63
N LYS A 75 -15.84 -7.39 3.83
CA LYS A 75 -17.18 -7.88 4.06
C LYS A 75 -18.04 -6.70 4.47
N SER A 76 -19.05 -6.37 3.66
CA SER A 76 -19.94 -5.25 3.89
C SER A 76 -21.33 -5.55 3.35
N ASN A 77 -22.33 -5.53 4.22
CA ASN A 77 -23.72 -5.70 3.81
C ASN A 77 -24.17 -4.53 2.94
N GLU A 78 -23.60 -3.34 3.16
CA GLU A 78 -23.87 -2.17 2.32
C GLU A 78 -23.41 -2.41 0.88
N LEU A 79 -22.19 -2.90 0.70
CA LEU A 79 -21.65 -3.20 -0.63
C LEU A 79 -22.31 -4.42 -1.27
N ALA A 80 -22.78 -5.37 -0.47
CA ALA A 80 -23.49 -6.55 -0.98
C ALA A 80 -24.80 -6.21 -1.69
N LYS A 81 -25.37 -5.04 -1.42
CA LYS A 81 -26.56 -4.53 -2.10
C LYS A 81 -26.27 -3.98 -3.48
N LEU A 82 -25.00 -3.74 -3.79
CA LEU A 82 -24.55 -3.23 -5.07
C LEU A 82 -23.96 -4.36 -5.91
N ASN A 83 -23.94 -4.20 -7.23
CA ASN A 83 -23.21 -5.13 -8.07
C ASN A 83 -21.69 -4.90 -7.93
N LYS A 84 -20.89 -5.80 -8.48
CA LYS A 84 -19.42 -5.74 -8.36
C LYS A 84 -18.84 -4.46 -8.95
N ILE A 85 -19.37 -4.03 -10.09
CA ILE A 85 -18.90 -2.82 -10.78
C ILE A 85 -19.16 -1.58 -9.92
N GLU A 86 -20.35 -1.45 -9.39
CA GLU A 86 -20.74 -0.31 -8.54
C GLU A 86 -19.95 -0.29 -7.25
N SER A 87 -19.75 -1.44 -6.61
CA SER A 87 -18.93 -1.55 -5.40
C SER A 87 -17.50 -1.13 -5.64
N THR A 88 -16.92 -1.60 -6.75
CA THR A 88 -15.55 -1.25 -7.14
C THR A 88 -15.41 0.23 -7.42
N LYS A 89 -16.35 0.82 -8.14
CA LYS A 89 -16.37 2.27 -8.41
C LYS A 89 -16.45 3.08 -7.13
N LYS A 90 -17.27 2.66 -6.20
CA LYS A 90 -17.42 3.33 -4.91
C LYS A 90 -16.09 3.35 -4.15
N ILE A 91 -15.42 2.21 -4.07
CA ILE A 91 -14.13 2.10 -3.41
C ILE A 91 -13.08 2.96 -4.11
N TYR A 92 -13.00 2.94 -5.43
CA TYR A 92 -12.06 3.75 -6.20
C TYR A 92 -12.30 5.24 -6.02
N THR A 93 -13.55 5.66 -5.94
CA THR A 93 -13.90 7.07 -5.69
C THR A 93 -13.42 7.51 -4.30
N ILE A 94 -13.63 6.68 -3.29
CA ILE A 94 -13.18 6.97 -1.92
C ILE A 94 -11.66 7.09 -1.85
N LEU A 95 -10.94 6.23 -2.56
CA LEU A 95 -9.48 6.14 -2.53
C LEU A 95 -8.79 6.87 -3.69
N ASP A 96 -9.48 7.78 -4.37
CA ASP A 96 -8.99 8.45 -5.57
C ASP A 96 -7.62 9.09 -5.38
N SER A 97 -7.42 9.84 -4.30
CA SER A 97 -6.14 10.50 -4.01
C SER A 97 -5.02 9.50 -3.82
N GLU A 98 -5.27 8.44 -3.05
CA GLU A 98 -4.27 7.42 -2.78
C GLU A 98 -3.93 6.59 -4.02
N LEU A 99 -4.93 6.33 -4.87
CA LEU A 99 -4.70 5.63 -6.13
C LEU A 99 -3.84 6.43 -7.11
N LYS A 100 -3.98 7.75 -7.10
CA LYS A 100 -3.16 8.62 -7.95
C LYS A 100 -1.73 8.73 -7.47
N ASP A 101 -1.52 8.85 -6.15
CA ASP A 101 -0.24 9.25 -5.59
C ASP A 101 0.58 8.09 -5.03
N TYR A 102 -0.05 7.06 -4.47
CA TYR A 102 0.66 6.05 -3.68
C TYR A 102 0.40 4.61 -4.09
N ILE A 103 -0.75 4.32 -4.68
CA ILE A 103 -1.15 2.95 -4.99
C ILE A 103 -1.04 2.71 -6.49
N HIS A 104 -0.21 1.74 -6.89
CA HIS A 104 -0.06 1.35 -8.29
C HIS A 104 -1.21 0.44 -8.72
N SER A 105 -1.56 -0.53 -7.90
CA SER A 105 -2.68 -1.42 -8.16
C SER A 105 -3.36 -1.83 -6.87
N ILE A 106 -4.66 -2.11 -6.98
CA ILE A 106 -5.46 -2.56 -5.86
C ILE A 106 -6.32 -3.73 -6.30
N GLN A 107 -6.23 -4.83 -5.56
CA GLN A 107 -7.09 -6.00 -5.74
C GLN A 107 -8.16 -5.94 -4.68
N ILE A 108 -9.43 -6.06 -5.09
CA ILE A 108 -10.56 -6.01 -4.18
C ILE A 108 -11.26 -7.37 -4.17
N LEU A 109 -11.33 -7.97 -3.00
CA LEU A 109 -12.07 -9.19 -2.76
C LEU A 109 -13.27 -8.86 -1.87
N LEU A 110 -14.48 -9.02 -2.43
CA LEU A 110 -15.73 -8.79 -1.73
C LEU A 110 -16.32 -10.12 -1.29
N ASN A 111 -16.47 -10.27 0.00
CA ASN A 111 -17.08 -11.49 0.60
C ASN A 111 -18.54 -11.28 0.93
#